data_26d09d1c5a9cccd34d1d2c6547d88387
#
_entry.id   26d09d1c5a9cccd34d1d2c6547d88387
#
_cell.length_a   1.000
_cell.length_b   1.000
_cell.length_c   1.000
_cell.angle_alpha   90.00
_cell.angle_beta   90.00
_cell.angle_gamma   90.00
#
_symmetry.space_group_name_H-M   'P 1'
#
loop_
_entity.id
_entity.type
_entity.pdbx_description
1 polymer ?
#
loop_
_entity_poly.entity_id
_entity_poly.type
_entity_poly.pdbx_seq_one_letter_code
_entity_poly.pdbx_strand_id
1 'polypeptide(L)'
;TDMLGKKITVDTKTGGNNNIIVGTKASLNSEIQKAVSSDLDQINEEGYIIKSININNKKHIIISGKKEIGVLYGVYSFIRLIQTNKSIEKLNITDSPKTNIRILNHWDNLDGTVERGYAGSSLWNWQKLPDFIDQRYIDYARANASIGINGTVLTNVNANALILTPQYLEKVEALANVFRPYGIKVYLTARFSAPIEIGGLKTADPKDADVANWWKSKAKEIYARIPDFGGFLVKANSEGQPGPQNYGRDHVDGANMLADAVAPFGGVIMWRAFVYSEHDANDRAKQAYAEFQPYDGKFRENVIVQVKNGAIDFQPREPFHPLFGAMPKTPLMMEFQITQEYLGFSTHLVFLPKLYQEVLESDTYQKGKGATVAKVIDGSLHKNKITGIAGVANIGSDLNWTGHPFAQANWYGFGRLAWNPYS
;
A
#
# COMPACT_ATOMS: atom_id res chain seq x y z
N THR A 1 20.32 -6.86 14.79
CA THR A 1 21.34 -6.27 15.65
C THR A 1 21.08 -4.78 15.85
N ASP A 2 20.88 -4.03 14.78
CA ASP A 2 20.76 -2.57 14.80
C ASP A 2 19.55 -2.07 15.62
N MET A 3 18.41 -2.76 15.49
CA MET A 3 17.17 -2.38 16.20
C MET A 3 17.22 -2.65 17.71
N LEU A 4 18.07 -3.56 18.20
CA LEU A 4 18.19 -3.94 19.62
C LEU A 4 19.51 -3.50 20.25
N GLY A 5 20.43 -2.93 19.49
CA GLY A 5 21.75 -2.52 19.96
C GLY A 5 22.67 -3.66 20.42
N LYS A 6 22.24 -4.92 20.21
CA LYS A 6 22.98 -6.11 20.62
C LYS A 6 23.02 -7.15 19.50
N LYS A 7 24.18 -7.77 19.30
CA LYS A 7 24.33 -8.92 18.41
C LYS A 7 23.65 -10.14 19.06
N ILE A 8 22.73 -10.76 18.33
CA ILE A 8 22.07 -12.00 18.72
C ILE A 8 22.79 -13.14 18.05
N THR A 9 23.18 -14.15 18.81
CA THR A 9 23.74 -15.38 18.22
C THR A 9 22.64 -16.16 17.52
N VAL A 10 22.87 -16.52 16.26
CA VAL A 10 21.96 -17.35 15.47
C VAL A 10 22.56 -18.74 15.37
N ASP A 11 21.78 -19.77 15.73
CA ASP A 11 22.15 -21.17 15.60
C ASP A 11 21.02 -21.90 14.82
N THR A 12 21.39 -22.89 14.06
CA THR A 12 20.45 -23.79 13.36
C THR A 12 20.02 -24.99 14.23
N LYS A 13 20.61 -25.15 15.43
CA LYS A 13 20.31 -26.24 16.36
C LYS A 13 19.55 -25.74 17.57
N THR A 14 18.46 -26.40 17.91
CA THR A 14 17.61 -26.09 19.10
C THR A 14 18.18 -26.75 20.37
N GLY A 15 19.38 -26.40 20.80
CA GLY A 15 20.08 -27.09 21.86
C GLY A 15 20.00 -26.50 23.27
N GLY A 16 19.52 -25.29 23.47
CA GLY A 16 19.53 -24.56 24.76
C GLY A 16 18.17 -24.42 25.44
N ASN A 17 18.16 -23.79 26.62
CA ASN A 17 16.96 -23.23 27.26
C ASN A 17 16.72 -21.81 26.75
N ASN A 18 15.46 -21.36 26.77
CA ASN A 18 15.08 -19.97 26.46
C ASN A 18 15.46 -19.52 25.04
N ASN A 19 15.29 -20.39 24.04
CA ASN A 19 15.54 -20.04 22.65
C ASN A 19 14.34 -19.28 22.06
N ILE A 20 14.64 -18.36 21.14
CA ILE A 20 13.67 -17.81 20.21
C ILE A 20 13.81 -18.62 18.92
N ILE A 21 12.76 -19.36 18.55
CA ILE A 21 12.71 -20.20 17.36
C ILE A 21 11.87 -19.50 16.32
N VAL A 22 12.47 -19.25 15.15
CA VAL A 22 11.88 -18.47 14.06
C VAL A 22 11.81 -19.31 12.81
N GLY A 23 10.64 -19.42 12.19
CA GLY A 23 10.49 -20.16 10.93
C GLY A 23 9.06 -20.28 10.47
N THR A 24 8.89 -20.70 9.22
CA THR A 24 7.58 -21.07 8.66
C THR A 24 7.10 -22.40 9.23
N LYS A 25 5.79 -22.69 9.13
CA LYS A 25 5.24 -24.01 9.51
C LYS A 25 6.06 -25.16 8.96
N ALA A 26 6.50 -25.07 7.72
CA ALA A 26 7.26 -26.14 7.04
C ALA A 26 8.71 -26.30 7.53
N SER A 27 9.32 -25.23 8.05
CA SER A 27 10.72 -25.25 8.52
C SER A 27 10.87 -25.65 10.01
N LEU A 28 9.78 -25.70 10.77
CA LEU A 28 9.78 -26.10 12.17
C LEU A 28 9.84 -27.62 12.31
N ASN A 29 10.45 -28.12 13.39
CA ASN A 29 10.39 -29.54 13.68
C ASN A 29 8.98 -30.02 14.04
N SER A 30 8.72 -31.35 13.98
CA SER A 30 7.38 -31.93 14.13
C SER A 30 6.73 -31.65 15.49
N GLU A 31 7.49 -31.55 16.56
CA GLU A 31 6.99 -31.28 17.91
C GLU A 31 6.49 -29.86 18.02
N ILE A 32 7.27 -28.88 17.53
CA ILE A 32 6.86 -27.48 17.48
C ILE A 32 5.67 -27.27 16.55
N GLN A 33 5.69 -27.91 15.36
CA GLN A 33 4.58 -27.87 14.43
C GLN A 33 3.25 -28.27 15.07
N LYS A 34 3.24 -29.38 15.83
CA LYS A 34 2.05 -29.82 16.54
C LYS A 34 1.57 -28.79 17.57
N ALA A 35 2.49 -28.16 18.30
CA ALA A 35 2.17 -27.19 19.35
C ALA A 35 1.57 -25.87 18.80
N VAL A 36 1.80 -25.51 17.54
CA VAL A 36 1.40 -24.24 16.93
C VAL A 36 0.44 -24.38 15.74
N SER A 37 0.11 -25.60 15.32
CA SER A 37 -0.65 -25.86 14.10
C SER A 37 -2.03 -25.18 14.12
N SER A 38 -2.77 -25.33 15.20
CA SER A 38 -4.12 -24.72 15.34
C SER A 38 -4.12 -23.19 15.23
N ASP A 39 -3.07 -22.56 15.78
CA ASP A 39 -2.95 -21.10 15.71
C ASP A 39 -2.57 -20.65 14.29
N LEU A 40 -1.66 -21.41 13.64
CA LEU A 40 -1.26 -21.13 12.26
C LEU A 40 -2.39 -21.32 11.25
N ASP A 41 -3.34 -22.21 11.53
CA ASP A 41 -4.49 -22.41 10.64
C ASP A 41 -5.46 -21.22 10.67
N GLN A 42 -5.47 -20.41 11.72
CA GLN A 42 -6.32 -19.23 11.90
C GLN A 42 -5.80 -17.96 11.22
N ILE A 43 -4.53 -17.91 10.82
CA ILE A 43 -3.93 -16.74 10.18
C ILE A 43 -3.98 -16.82 8.65
N ASN A 44 -3.90 -15.66 7.99
CA ASN A 44 -3.71 -15.59 6.54
C ASN A 44 -2.23 -15.77 6.15
N GLU A 45 -1.90 -15.65 4.86
CA GLU A 45 -0.54 -15.85 4.33
C GLU A 45 0.49 -14.85 4.90
N GLU A 46 0.08 -13.64 5.25
CA GLU A 46 0.92 -12.61 5.85
C GLU A 46 0.84 -12.59 7.38
N GLY A 47 -0.02 -13.42 7.98
CA GLY A 47 -0.20 -13.49 9.43
C GLY A 47 0.95 -14.22 10.13
N TYR A 48 1.03 -13.99 11.43
CA TYR A 48 2.03 -14.61 12.31
C TYR A 48 1.47 -15.00 13.67
N ILE A 49 2.21 -15.87 14.34
CA ILE A 49 2.03 -16.19 15.75
C ILE A 49 3.32 -15.88 16.51
N ILE A 50 3.17 -15.46 17.78
CA ILE A 50 4.27 -15.37 18.73
C ILE A 50 3.81 -16.07 20.02
N LYS A 51 4.39 -17.21 20.33
CA LYS A 51 3.90 -18.08 21.42
C LYS A 51 5.01 -18.56 22.32
N SER A 52 4.83 -18.43 23.63
CA SER A 52 5.68 -19.08 24.65
C SER A 52 5.23 -20.49 24.82
N ILE A 53 6.11 -21.47 24.64
CA ILE A 53 5.82 -22.89 24.80
C ILE A 53 6.88 -23.58 25.68
N ASN A 54 6.49 -24.67 26.33
CA ASN A 54 7.41 -25.55 27.02
C ASN A 54 7.53 -26.86 26.23
N ILE A 55 8.74 -27.20 25.84
CA ILE A 55 9.08 -28.47 25.19
C ILE A 55 10.20 -29.13 25.97
N ASN A 56 10.00 -30.37 26.41
CA ASN A 56 10.98 -31.12 27.16
C ASN A 56 11.51 -30.35 28.40
N ASN A 57 10.61 -29.69 29.14
CA ASN A 57 10.90 -28.83 30.30
C ASN A 57 11.78 -27.60 29.99
N LYS A 58 11.86 -27.21 28.73
CA LYS A 58 12.56 -26.01 28.27
C LYS A 58 11.58 -24.98 27.74
N LYS A 59 11.75 -23.72 28.16
CA LYS A 59 10.94 -22.60 27.66
C LYS A 59 11.48 -22.12 26.30
N HIS A 60 10.58 -21.90 25.36
CA HIS A 60 10.91 -21.35 24.07
C HIS A 60 9.89 -20.29 23.67
N ILE A 61 10.31 -19.32 22.88
CA ILE A 61 9.42 -18.39 22.18
C ILE A 61 9.43 -18.79 20.71
N ILE A 62 8.27 -19.09 20.17
CA ILE A 62 8.11 -19.44 18.76
C ILE A 62 7.56 -18.23 18.03
N ILE A 63 8.22 -17.83 16.93
CA ILE A 63 7.73 -16.83 15.98
C ILE A 63 7.55 -17.56 14.66
N SER A 64 6.31 -17.69 14.20
CA SER A 64 6.01 -18.45 12.99
C SER A 64 4.90 -17.84 12.16
N GLY A 65 4.87 -18.18 10.89
CA GLY A 65 3.87 -17.81 9.90
C GLY A 65 3.66 -18.91 8.86
N LYS A 66 2.61 -18.79 8.05
CA LYS A 66 2.42 -19.69 6.90
C LYS A 66 3.49 -19.49 5.84
N LYS A 67 3.86 -18.23 5.60
CA LYS A 67 4.90 -17.79 4.65
C LYS A 67 6.00 -17.03 5.36
N GLU A 68 7.13 -16.88 4.70
CA GLU A 68 8.29 -16.14 5.22
C GLU A 68 7.96 -14.70 5.57
N ILE A 69 7.09 -14.06 4.78
CA ILE A 69 6.66 -12.69 5.06
C ILE A 69 5.89 -12.57 6.39
N GLY A 70 5.05 -13.53 6.74
CA GLY A 70 4.39 -13.56 8.05
C GLY A 70 5.40 -13.73 9.18
N VAL A 71 6.42 -14.58 8.98
CA VAL A 71 7.52 -14.71 9.95
C VAL A 71 8.25 -13.40 10.15
N LEU A 72 8.55 -12.67 9.06
CA LEU A 72 9.20 -11.36 9.11
C LEU A 72 8.37 -10.35 9.92
N TYR A 73 7.07 -10.26 9.66
CA TYR A 73 6.16 -9.41 10.45
C TYR A 73 6.09 -9.82 11.93
N GLY A 74 6.10 -11.12 12.21
CA GLY A 74 6.17 -11.66 13.56
C GLY A 74 7.44 -11.24 14.31
N VAL A 75 8.59 -11.29 13.62
CA VAL A 75 9.88 -10.84 14.19
C VAL A 75 9.83 -9.34 14.48
N TYR A 76 9.32 -8.50 13.59
CA TYR A 76 9.17 -7.06 13.86
C TYR A 76 8.19 -6.79 15.00
N SER A 77 7.10 -7.54 15.08
CA SER A 77 6.17 -7.45 16.21
C SER A 77 6.83 -7.80 17.54
N PHE A 78 7.63 -8.86 17.57
CA PHE A 78 8.39 -9.27 18.75
C PHE A 78 9.43 -8.20 19.18
N ILE A 79 10.17 -7.65 18.21
CA ILE A 79 11.12 -6.56 18.48
C ILE A 79 10.40 -5.35 19.08
N ARG A 80 9.21 -5.02 18.58
CA ARG A 80 8.38 -3.91 19.10
C ARG A 80 7.96 -4.14 20.56
N LEU A 81 7.60 -5.38 20.94
CA LEU A 81 7.31 -5.70 22.35
C LEU A 81 8.50 -5.37 23.25
N ILE A 82 9.71 -5.75 22.83
CA ILE A 82 10.94 -5.46 23.58
C ILE A 82 11.18 -3.95 23.66
N GLN A 83 11.09 -3.23 22.53
CA GLN A 83 11.33 -1.79 22.47
C GLN A 83 10.32 -0.98 23.29
N THR A 84 9.10 -1.51 23.45
CA THR A 84 8.05 -0.86 24.26
C THR A 84 7.97 -1.40 25.69
N ASN A 85 8.98 -2.14 26.15
CA ASN A 85 9.07 -2.73 27.50
C ASN A 85 7.85 -3.59 27.86
N LYS A 86 7.26 -4.28 26.89
CA LYS A 86 6.19 -5.26 27.15
C LYS A 86 6.79 -6.58 27.63
N SER A 87 6.13 -7.24 28.57
CA SER A 87 6.56 -8.56 29.04
C SER A 87 6.57 -9.59 27.91
N ILE A 88 7.64 -10.37 27.83
CA ILE A 88 7.80 -11.49 26.89
C ILE A 88 7.76 -12.88 27.58
N GLU A 89 7.38 -12.95 28.84
CA GLU A 89 7.41 -14.21 29.63
C GLU A 89 6.33 -15.21 29.20
N LYS A 90 5.13 -14.72 28.86
CA LYS A 90 3.97 -15.55 28.50
C LYS A 90 3.29 -14.95 27.27
N LEU A 91 3.86 -15.23 26.11
CA LEU A 91 3.31 -14.74 24.83
C LEU A 91 2.29 -15.73 24.26
N ASN A 92 1.17 -15.20 23.77
CA ASN A 92 0.17 -15.92 22.98
C ASN A 92 -0.49 -14.90 22.03
N ILE A 93 0.21 -14.59 20.96
CA ILE A 93 -0.20 -13.59 19.97
C ILE A 93 -0.46 -14.31 18.67
N THR A 94 -1.63 -14.09 18.11
CA THR A 94 -2.03 -14.51 16.77
C THR A 94 -2.55 -13.27 16.06
N ASP A 95 -1.91 -12.86 14.96
CA ASP A 95 -2.24 -11.62 14.27
C ASP A 95 -2.13 -11.80 12.76
N SER A 96 -2.99 -11.08 12.04
CA SER A 96 -3.03 -11.07 10.58
C SER A 96 -3.52 -9.70 10.09
N PRO A 97 -2.98 -9.18 8.98
CA PRO A 97 -3.49 -7.94 8.42
C PRO A 97 -4.95 -8.11 7.99
N LYS A 98 -5.74 -7.05 8.23
CA LYS A 98 -7.15 -6.99 7.84
C LYS A 98 -7.35 -6.51 6.41
N THR A 99 -6.35 -5.84 5.85
CA THR A 99 -6.36 -5.38 4.46
C THR A 99 -5.25 -6.04 3.65
N ASN A 100 -5.51 -6.32 2.37
CA ASN A 100 -4.54 -6.99 1.49
C ASN A 100 -3.49 -6.03 0.94
N ILE A 101 -3.88 -4.79 0.60
CA ILE A 101 -3.03 -3.77 -0.01
C ILE A 101 -2.82 -2.67 1.03
N ARG A 102 -1.57 -2.49 1.45
CA ARG A 102 -1.16 -1.47 2.43
C ARG A 102 0.02 -0.73 1.84
N ILE A 103 -0.27 0.41 1.21
CA ILE A 103 0.71 1.06 0.34
C ILE A 103 1.00 2.51 0.72
N LEU A 104 2.20 2.94 0.33
CA LEU A 104 2.54 4.35 0.27
C LEU A 104 2.46 4.84 -1.16
N ASN A 105 1.81 5.98 -1.35
CA ASN A 105 1.79 6.70 -2.61
C ASN A 105 2.79 7.84 -2.53
N HIS A 106 3.90 7.74 -3.27
CA HIS A 106 4.86 8.82 -3.39
C HIS A 106 4.40 9.82 -4.46
N TRP A 107 4.52 11.10 -4.14
CA TRP A 107 4.30 12.17 -5.12
C TRP A 107 5.64 12.66 -5.70
N ASP A 108 6.51 11.70 -5.94
CA ASP A 108 7.86 11.90 -6.45
C ASP A 108 7.85 12.00 -7.97
N ASN A 109 8.58 12.98 -8.50
CA ASN A 109 8.73 13.21 -9.93
C ASN A 109 10.08 12.65 -10.45
N LEU A 110 10.17 12.43 -11.75
CA LEU A 110 11.37 11.86 -12.38
C LEU A 110 12.57 12.82 -12.39
N ASP A 111 12.33 14.11 -12.17
CA ASP A 111 13.37 15.13 -12.01
C ASP A 111 13.93 15.25 -10.59
N GLY A 112 13.42 14.43 -9.66
CA GLY A 112 13.84 14.44 -8.25
C GLY A 112 13.06 15.40 -7.37
N THR A 113 12.10 16.15 -7.89
CA THR A 113 11.19 16.96 -7.07
C THR A 113 10.09 16.10 -6.44
N VAL A 114 9.48 16.60 -5.38
CA VAL A 114 8.33 15.97 -4.72
C VAL A 114 7.20 16.99 -4.67
N GLU A 115 6.04 16.66 -5.21
CA GLU A 115 4.86 17.53 -5.12
C GLU A 115 4.43 17.65 -3.65
N ARG A 116 4.22 18.89 -3.19
CA ARG A 116 3.96 19.20 -1.77
C ARG A 116 5.05 18.68 -0.82
N GLY A 117 6.28 18.49 -1.34
CA GLY A 117 7.42 17.99 -0.58
C GLY A 117 7.96 19.00 0.43
N TYR A 118 8.32 18.53 1.61
CA TYR A 118 9.01 19.28 2.65
C TYR A 118 10.03 18.42 3.44
N ALA A 119 10.32 17.21 2.92
CA ALA A 119 11.27 16.26 3.51
C ALA A 119 12.53 16.07 2.65
N GLY A 120 12.94 17.14 1.96
CA GLY A 120 14.00 17.10 0.99
C GLY A 120 13.53 16.68 -0.42
N SER A 121 14.47 16.25 -1.25
CA SER A 121 14.20 15.75 -2.60
C SER A 121 13.61 14.36 -2.58
N SER A 122 13.21 13.86 -3.78
CA SER A 122 12.78 12.47 -3.97
C SER A 122 13.75 11.48 -3.34
N LEU A 123 13.20 10.44 -2.74
CA LEU A 123 13.97 9.31 -2.23
C LEU A 123 14.68 8.58 -3.37
N TRP A 124 14.07 8.55 -4.57
CA TRP A 124 14.55 7.81 -5.73
C TRP A 124 15.50 8.66 -6.57
N ASN A 125 16.78 8.27 -6.62
CA ASN A 125 17.75 8.91 -7.51
C ASN A 125 17.74 8.22 -8.88
N TRP A 126 16.85 8.67 -9.76
CA TRP A 126 16.68 8.12 -11.09
C TRP A 126 17.90 8.25 -11.99
N GLN A 127 18.85 9.15 -11.67
CA GLN A 127 20.08 9.32 -12.44
C GLN A 127 21.14 8.27 -12.06
N LYS A 128 21.19 7.85 -10.79
CA LYS A 128 22.15 6.86 -10.30
C LYS A 128 21.65 5.42 -10.46
N LEU A 129 20.33 5.21 -10.52
CA LEU A 129 19.73 3.89 -10.77
C LEU A 129 19.93 3.51 -12.24
N PRO A 130 20.13 2.21 -12.57
CA PRO A 130 20.20 1.06 -11.66
C PRO A 130 21.60 0.80 -11.07
N ASP A 131 22.63 1.53 -11.51
CA ASP A 131 24.04 1.22 -11.25
C ASP A 131 24.44 1.41 -9.76
N PHE A 132 23.72 2.26 -9.04
CA PHE A 132 23.99 2.52 -7.63
C PHE A 132 22.71 2.36 -6.80
N ILE A 133 22.75 1.39 -5.89
CA ILE A 133 21.70 1.13 -4.90
C ILE A 133 22.09 1.78 -3.59
N ASP A 134 21.38 2.84 -3.24
CA ASP A 134 21.58 3.54 -1.98
C ASP A 134 21.13 2.67 -0.80
N GLN A 135 21.91 2.64 0.28
CA GLN A 135 21.52 1.97 1.54
C GLN A 135 20.15 2.44 2.05
N ARG A 136 19.81 3.69 1.76
CA ARG A 136 18.53 4.30 2.14
C ARG A 136 17.32 3.57 1.56
N TYR A 137 17.43 2.93 0.38
CA TYR A 137 16.34 2.12 -0.18
C TYR A 137 16.09 0.84 0.64
N ILE A 138 17.18 0.23 1.12
CA ILE A 138 17.10 -0.94 2.01
C ILE A 138 16.50 -0.54 3.35
N ASP A 139 16.92 0.59 3.91
CA ASP A 139 16.39 1.12 5.17
C ASP A 139 14.91 1.51 5.06
N TYR A 140 14.51 2.09 3.92
CA TYR A 140 13.10 2.36 3.59
C TYR A 140 12.26 1.08 3.56
N ALA A 141 12.74 0.04 2.87
CA ALA A 141 12.05 -1.25 2.79
C ALA A 141 11.90 -1.89 4.16
N ARG A 142 12.98 -1.90 4.96
CA ARG A 142 12.98 -2.41 6.33
C ARG A 142 12.02 -1.65 7.24
N ALA A 143 12.02 -0.31 7.18
CA ALA A 143 11.13 0.52 7.97
C ALA A 143 9.65 0.25 7.63
N ASN A 144 9.29 0.21 6.35
CA ASN A 144 7.94 -0.10 5.89
C ASN A 144 7.48 -1.50 6.29
N ALA A 145 8.30 -2.53 6.07
CA ALA A 145 7.98 -3.89 6.49
C ALA A 145 7.77 -3.99 8.01
N SER A 146 8.55 -3.22 8.80
CA SER A 146 8.43 -3.24 10.27
C SER A 146 7.08 -2.75 10.79
N ILE A 147 6.33 -2.00 9.99
CA ILE A 147 5.00 -1.47 10.32
C ILE A 147 3.87 -2.13 9.51
N GLY A 148 4.21 -3.10 8.66
CA GLY A 148 3.24 -3.90 7.91
C GLY A 148 2.84 -3.34 6.55
N ILE A 149 3.54 -2.35 6.01
CA ILE A 149 3.39 -1.86 4.63
C ILE A 149 3.93 -2.92 3.67
N ASN A 150 3.17 -3.24 2.62
CA ASN A 150 3.51 -4.29 1.65
C ASN A 150 3.54 -3.80 0.19
N GLY A 151 3.48 -2.50 -0.03
CA GLY A 151 3.59 -1.93 -1.38
C GLY A 151 3.97 -0.46 -1.38
N THR A 152 4.49 -0.02 -2.51
CA THR A 152 4.85 1.37 -2.76
C THR A 152 4.57 1.75 -4.20
N VAL A 153 3.90 2.88 -4.41
CA VAL A 153 3.79 3.54 -5.72
C VAL A 153 4.91 4.55 -5.80
N LEU A 154 5.84 4.34 -6.74
CA LEU A 154 7.11 5.08 -6.78
C LEU A 154 6.97 6.52 -7.28
N THR A 155 5.93 6.83 -8.03
CA THR A 155 5.82 8.08 -8.77
C THR A 155 4.53 8.84 -8.48
N ASN A 156 4.57 10.13 -8.73
CA ASN A 156 3.45 11.05 -8.56
C ASN A 156 2.21 10.59 -9.34
N VAL A 157 1.04 10.81 -8.76
CA VAL A 157 -0.27 10.57 -9.42
C VAL A 157 -0.47 11.44 -10.66
N ASN A 158 0.20 12.60 -10.74
CA ASN A 158 0.37 13.38 -11.98
C ASN A 158 1.43 12.71 -12.85
N ALA A 159 1.09 11.54 -13.37
CA ALA A 159 2.02 10.58 -13.94
C ALA A 159 2.79 11.14 -15.15
N ASN A 160 4.06 10.74 -15.26
CA ASN A 160 4.89 10.97 -16.43
C ASN A 160 5.03 9.65 -17.22
N ALA A 161 4.67 9.66 -18.51
CA ALA A 161 4.71 8.46 -19.36
C ALA A 161 6.11 7.83 -19.45
N LEU A 162 7.17 8.62 -19.32
CA LEU A 162 8.55 8.14 -19.41
C LEU A 162 8.89 7.04 -18.42
N ILE A 163 8.19 6.97 -17.25
CA ILE A 163 8.41 5.88 -16.28
C ILE A 163 8.17 4.49 -16.89
N LEU A 164 7.35 4.40 -17.94
CA LEU A 164 7.01 3.16 -18.63
C LEU A 164 7.97 2.82 -19.78
N THR A 165 9.00 3.62 -20.03
CA THR A 165 10.03 3.31 -21.03
C THR A 165 10.99 2.23 -20.52
N PRO A 166 11.62 1.44 -21.42
CA PRO A 166 12.55 0.39 -21.03
C PRO A 166 13.68 0.89 -20.11
N GLN A 167 14.18 2.11 -20.37
CA GLN A 167 15.23 2.74 -19.56
C GLN A 167 14.80 2.98 -18.11
N TYR A 168 13.58 3.45 -17.88
CA TYR A 168 13.09 3.65 -16.52
C TYR A 168 12.62 2.34 -15.87
N LEU A 169 12.07 1.41 -16.65
CA LEU A 169 11.68 0.10 -16.12
C LEU A 169 12.86 -0.69 -15.58
N GLU A 170 14.07 -0.55 -16.14
CA GLU A 170 15.29 -1.12 -15.58
C GLU A 170 15.60 -0.57 -14.19
N LYS A 171 15.41 0.74 -13.97
CA LYS A 171 15.59 1.40 -12.67
C LYS A 171 14.52 0.97 -11.65
N VAL A 172 13.28 0.82 -12.12
CA VAL A 172 12.18 0.29 -11.30
C VAL A 172 12.44 -1.17 -10.88
N GLU A 173 12.97 -1.99 -11.79
CA GLU A 173 13.37 -3.38 -11.52
C GLU A 173 14.43 -3.44 -10.42
N ALA A 174 15.43 -2.56 -10.46
CA ALA A 174 16.46 -2.47 -9.43
C ALA A 174 15.85 -2.18 -8.04
N LEU A 175 14.91 -1.23 -7.94
CA LEU A 175 14.17 -0.95 -6.70
C LEU A 175 13.29 -2.12 -6.27
N ALA A 176 12.59 -2.76 -7.20
CA ALA A 176 11.76 -3.94 -6.90
C ALA A 176 12.59 -5.09 -6.32
N ASN A 177 13.82 -5.29 -6.82
CA ASN A 177 14.75 -6.30 -6.30
C ASN A 177 15.20 -5.99 -4.87
N VAL A 178 15.36 -4.71 -4.51
CA VAL A 178 15.66 -4.27 -3.12
C VAL A 178 14.47 -4.52 -2.20
N PHE A 179 13.24 -4.30 -2.67
CA PHE A 179 12.04 -4.32 -1.83
C PHE A 179 11.45 -5.73 -1.66
N ARG A 180 11.63 -6.60 -2.64
CA ARG A 180 11.08 -7.97 -2.64
C ARG A 180 11.44 -8.79 -1.40
N PRO A 181 12.67 -8.80 -0.88
CA PRO A 181 13.01 -9.53 0.35
C PRO A 181 12.24 -9.07 1.59
N TYR A 182 11.68 -7.85 1.54
CA TYR A 182 10.86 -7.27 2.61
C TYR A 182 9.35 -7.44 2.36
N GLY A 183 8.96 -8.16 1.31
CA GLY A 183 7.57 -8.38 0.93
C GLY A 183 6.86 -7.14 0.40
N ILE A 184 7.60 -6.14 -0.07
CA ILE A 184 7.05 -4.89 -0.60
C ILE A 184 7.02 -4.96 -2.11
N LYS A 185 5.83 -4.88 -2.69
CA LYS A 185 5.62 -4.82 -4.14
C LYS A 185 5.75 -3.38 -4.64
N VAL A 186 6.26 -3.26 -5.86
CA VAL A 186 6.31 -1.99 -6.57
C VAL A 186 5.05 -1.81 -7.40
N TYR A 187 4.50 -0.62 -7.37
CA TYR A 187 3.43 -0.12 -8.23
C TYR A 187 3.91 1.13 -8.95
N LEU A 188 3.32 1.44 -10.09
CA LEU A 188 3.59 2.66 -10.84
C LEU A 188 2.31 3.44 -11.09
N THR A 189 2.44 4.73 -11.30
CA THR A 189 1.36 5.52 -11.84
C THR A 189 1.30 5.37 -13.36
N ALA A 190 0.11 5.11 -13.89
CA ALA A 190 -0.10 5.02 -15.34
C ALA A 190 -0.62 6.36 -15.87
N ARG A 191 0.16 7.03 -16.74
CA ARG A 191 -0.36 8.15 -17.50
C ARG A 191 -1.27 7.64 -18.60
N PHE A 192 -2.53 8.08 -18.58
CA PHE A 192 -3.56 7.54 -19.47
C PHE A 192 -3.22 7.73 -20.96
N SER A 193 -2.56 8.84 -21.29
CA SER A 193 -2.09 9.17 -22.65
C SER A 193 -0.76 8.52 -23.05
N ALA A 194 -0.17 7.64 -22.25
CA ALA A 194 1.11 7.00 -22.56
C ALA A 194 1.16 6.31 -23.94
N PRO A 195 0.09 5.69 -24.47
CA PRO A 195 0.08 5.14 -25.82
C PRO A 195 0.41 6.18 -26.91
N ILE A 196 0.02 7.44 -26.70
CA ILE A 196 0.35 8.55 -27.60
C ILE A 196 1.79 9.01 -27.34
N GLU A 197 2.13 9.30 -26.08
CA GLU A 197 3.36 10.00 -25.72
C GLU A 197 4.64 9.15 -25.96
N ILE A 198 4.55 7.86 -25.74
CA ILE A 198 5.69 6.93 -25.87
C ILE A 198 5.39 5.71 -26.74
N GLY A 199 4.13 5.51 -27.13
CA GLY A 199 3.70 4.38 -27.95
C GLY A 199 3.57 4.69 -29.43
N GLY A 200 3.62 5.96 -29.83
CA GLY A 200 3.47 6.41 -31.22
C GLY A 200 2.05 6.27 -31.79
N LEU A 201 1.05 5.98 -30.95
CA LEU A 201 -0.34 5.90 -31.36
C LEU A 201 -0.95 7.31 -31.52
N LYS A 202 -2.01 7.41 -32.32
CA LYS A 202 -2.71 8.69 -32.55
C LYS A 202 -3.80 8.97 -31.51
N THR A 203 -4.15 7.97 -30.72
CA THR A 203 -5.23 8.03 -29.72
C THR A 203 -4.85 7.26 -28.49
N ALA A 204 -5.53 7.52 -27.37
CA ALA A 204 -5.55 6.70 -26.17
C ALA A 204 -6.99 6.30 -25.79
N ASP A 205 -7.92 6.28 -26.77
CA ASP A 205 -9.30 5.81 -26.57
C ASP A 205 -9.29 4.37 -26.04
N PRO A 206 -9.85 4.09 -24.86
CA PRO A 206 -9.85 2.75 -24.26
C PRO A 206 -10.64 1.70 -25.05
N LYS A 207 -11.46 2.13 -26.03
CA LYS A 207 -12.17 1.22 -26.95
C LYS A 207 -11.40 0.92 -28.24
N ASP A 208 -10.28 1.60 -28.46
CA ASP A 208 -9.41 1.33 -29.59
C ASP A 208 -8.60 0.06 -29.34
N ALA A 209 -8.59 -0.84 -30.34
CA ALA A 209 -7.92 -2.14 -30.22
C ALA A 209 -6.40 -2.00 -30.14
N ASP A 210 -5.80 -1.04 -30.84
CA ASP A 210 -4.35 -0.82 -30.83
C ASP A 210 -3.91 -0.26 -29.48
N VAL A 211 -4.71 0.61 -28.86
CA VAL A 211 -4.49 1.13 -27.50
C VAL A 211 -4.54 -0.01 -26.49
N ALA A 212 -5.57 -0.86 -26.55
CA ALA A 212 -5.70 -2.01 -25.67
C ALA A 212 -4.52 -3.01 -25.83
N ASN A 213 -4.09 -3.26 -27.07
CA ASN A 213 -2.95 -4.12 -27.36
C ASN A 213 -1.63 -3.52 -26.90
N TRP A 214 -1.47 -2.20 -27.01
CA TRP A 214 -0.30 -1.50 -26.49
C TRP A 214 -0.17 -1.69 -24.97
N TRP A 215 -1.26 -1.49 -24.20
CA TRP A 215 -1.25 -1.71 -22.75
C TRP A 215 -0.99 -3.17 -22.36
N LYS A 216 -1.55 -4.14 -23.10
CA LYS A 216 -1.25 -5.57 -22.89
C LYS A 216 0.23 -5.88 -23.11
N SER A 217 0.81 -5.31 -24.18
CA SER A 217 2.24 -5.48 -24.50
C SER A 217 3.13 -4.83 -23.44
N LYS A 218 2.75 -3.63 -22.97
CA LYS A 218 3.46 -2.92 -21.92
C LYS A 218 3.38 -3.68 -20.57
N ALA A 219 2.21 -4.20 -20.21
CA ALA A 219 2.06 -5.05 -19.03
C ALA A 219 2.98 -6.28 -19.13
N LYS A 220 2.97 -6.99 -20.27
CA LYS A 220 3.85 -8.13 -20.49
C LYS A 220 5.33 -7.77 -20.33
N GLU A 221 5.77 -6.63 -20.85
CA GLU A 221 7.15 -6.13 -20.69
C GLU A 221 7.48 -5.89 -19.21
N ILE A 222 6.60 -5.24 -18.46
CA ILE A 222 6.81 -4.93 -17.04
C ILE A 222 6.90 -6.23 -16.23
N TYR A 223 5.95 -7.15 -16.39
CA TYR A 223 5.95 -8.41 -15.63
C TYR A 223 7.07 -9.36 -16.02
N ALA A 224 7.62 -9.26 -17.24
CA ALA A 224 8.83 -10.01 -17.63
C ALA A 224 10.07 -9.54 -16.84
N ARG A 225 10.14 -8.26 -16.46
CA ARG A 225 11.22 -7.69 -15.64
C ARG A 225 10.95 -7.82 -14.14
N ILE A 226 9.72 -7.56 -13.74
CA ILE A 226 9.28 -7.49 -12.34
C ILE A 226 8.10 -8.44 -12.15
N PRO A 227 8.35 -9.75 -11.96
CA PRO A 227 7.28 -10.76 -11.92
C PRO A 227 6.24 -10.55 -10.82
N ASP A 228 6.61 -9.85 -9.75
CA ASP A 228 5.77 -9.49 -8.60
C ASP A 228 5.25 -8.06 -8.64
N PHE A 229 5.33 -7.38 -9.80
CA PHE A 229 4.77 -6.04 -9.97
C PHE A 229 3.30 -5.99 -9.52
N GLY A 230 2.95 -5.00 -8.67
CA GLY A 230 1.62 -4.98 -8.04
C GLY A 230 0.50 -4.46 -8.94
N GLY A 231 0.82 -3.59 -9.90
CA GLY A 231 -0.17 -2.97 -10.78
C GLY A 231 -0.04 -1.45 -10.87
N PHE A 232 -1.10 -0.79 -11.30
CA PHE A 232 -1.08 0.64 -11.56
C PHE A 232 -2.01 1.43 -10.64
N LEU A 233 -1.54 2.61 -10.24
CA LEU A 233 -2.37 3.71 -9.73
C LEU A 233 -2.68 4.67 -10.88
N VAL A 234 -3.95 5.09 -10.99
CA VAL A 234 -4.40 5.96 -12.08
C VAL A 234 -5.16 7.15 -11.54
N LYS A 235 -4.72 8.36 -11.89
CA LYS A 235 -5.48 9.60 -11.80
C LYS A 235 -5.88 9.99 -13.22
N ALA A 236 -7.17 10.03 -13.50
CA ALA A 236 -7.72 10.33 -14.81
C ALA A 236 -8.78 11.43 -14.73
N ASN A 237 -8.84 12.26 -15.75
CA ASN A 237 -9.83 13.34 -15.90
C ASN A 237 -9.92 14.27 -14.69
N SER A 238 -8.78 14.63 -14.12
CA SER A 238 -8.71 15.49 -12.95
C SER A 238 -7.49 16.38 -13.02
N GLU A 239 -7.65 17.67 -12.74
CA GLU A 239 -6.55 18.67 -12.68
C GLU A 239 -5.65 18.62 -13.93
N GLY A 240 -6.25 18.58 -15.12
CA GLY A 240 -5.53 18.55 -16.39
C GLY A 240 -4.88 17.20 -16.74
N GLN A 241 -5.06 16.15 -15.92
CA GLN A 241 -4.60 14.82 -16.29
C GLN A 241 -5.52 14.19 -17.32
N PRO A 242 -4.97 13.56 -18.39
CA PRO A 242 -5.75 12.91 -19.42
C PRO A 242 -6.55 11.72 -18.85
N GLY A 243 -7.71 11.48 -19.46
CA GLY A 243 -8.57 10.38 -19.06
C GLY A 243 -9.45 9.89 -20.21
N PRO A 244 -10.26 8.86 -19.97
CA PRO A 244 -11.18 8.32 -20.96
C PRO A 244 -12.20 9.34 -21.46
N GLN A 245 -12.54 10.34 -20.64
CA GLN A 245 -13.48 11.41 -21.00
C GLN A 245 -13.00 12.27 -22.20
N ASN A 246 -11.70 12.37 -22.43
CA ASN A 246 -11.15 13.01 -23.62
C ASN A 246 -11.59 12.34 -24.94
N TYR A 247 -12.10 11.10 -24.84
CA TYR A 247 -12.55 10.28 -25.98
C TYR A 247 -14.06 9.99 -25.91
N GLY A 248 -14.82 10.69 -25.06
CA GLY A 248 -16.24 10.43 -24.85
C GLY A 248 -16.52 9.07 -24.18
N ARG A 249 -15.56 8.58 -23.39
CA ARG A 249 -15.65 7.33 -22.60
C ARG A 249 -15.74 7.66 -21.12
N ASP A 250 -16.10 6.65 -20.33
CA ASP A 250 -16.23 6.78 -18.88
C ASP A 250 -15.06 6.16 -18.11
N HIS A 251 -15.06 6.33 -16.78
CA HIS A 251 -14.05 5.77 -15.88
C HIS A 251 -13.99 4.25 -15.94
N VAL A 252 -15.12 3.57 -16.16
CA VAL A 252 -15.20 2.10 -16.26
C VAL A 252 -14.49 1.61 -17.49
N ASP A 253 -14.67 2.29 -18.63
CA ASP A 253 -13.99 1.95 -19.89
C ASP A 253 -12.46 2.02 -19.74
N GLY A 254 -11.97 3.12 -19.14
CA GLY A 254 -10.53 3.30 -18.91
C GLY A 254 -9.95 2.32 -17.91
N ALA A 255 -10.62 2.15 -16.76
CA ALA A 255 -10.16 1.25 -15.71
C ALA A 255 -10.17 -0.21 -16.16
N ASN A 256 -11.22 -0.64 -16.84
CA ASN A 256 -11.37 -2.03 -17.30
C ASN A 256 -10.36 -2.39 -18.40
N MET A 257 -10.04 -1.46 -19.31
CA MET A 257 -8.99 -1.68 -20.32
C MET A 257 -7.63 -1.97 -19.66
N LEU A 258 -7.24 -1.16 -18.66
CA LEU A 258 -6.00 -1.39 -17.92
C LEU A 258 -6.06 -2.66 -17.07
N ALA A 259 -7.21 -2.93 -16.44
CA ALA A 259 -7.42 -4.12 -15.64
C ALA A 259 -7.28 -5.41 -16.47
N ASP A 260 -7.84 -5.42 -17.69
CA ASP A 260 -7.72 -6.54 -18.63
C ASP A 260 -6.25 -6.75 -19.08
N ALA A 261 -5.45 -5.67 -19.14
CA ALA A 261 -4.03 -5.77 -19.51
C ALA A 261 -3.17 -6.42 -18.41
N VAL A 262 -3.45 -6.17 -17.12
CA VAL A 262 -2.66 -6.68 -15.99
C VAL A 262 -3.25 -7.97 -15.37
N ALA A 263 -4.51 -8.29 -15.65
CA ALA A 263 -5.20 -9.47 -15.09
C ALA A 263 -4.45 -10.80 -15.29
N PRO A 264 -3.84 -11.10 -16.46
CA PRO A 264 -3.11 -12.35 -16.68
C PRO A 264 -1.93 -12.57 -15.72
N PHE A 265 -1.46 -11.50 -15.07
CA PHE A 265 -0.32 -11.50 -14.17
C PHE A 265 -0.72 -11.32 -12.69
N GLY A 266 -2.02 -11.20 -12.41
CA GLY A 266 -2.54 -10.95 -11.05
C GLY A 266 -2.36 -9.50 -10.59
N GLY A 267 -2.16 -8.56 -11.52
CA GLY A 267 -2.03 -7.13 -11.21
C GLY A 267 -3.37 -6.47 -10.87
N VAL A 268 -3.28 -5.39 -10.11
CA VAL A 268 -4.42 -4.61 -9.61
C VAL A 268 -4.39 -3.20 -10.22
N ILE A 269 -5.55 -2.67 -10.54
CA ILE A 269 -5.72 -1.26 -10.90
C ILE A 269 -6.36 -0.52 -9.73
N MET A 270 -5.63 0.45 -9.20
CA MET A 270 -6.11 1.41 -8.21
C MET A 270 -6.57 2.66 -8.96
N TRP A 271 -7.87 2.79 -9.15
CA TRP A 271 -8.45 3.90 -9.91
C TRP A 271 -8.95 4.97 -8.97
N ARG A 272 -8.32 6.17 -8.99
CA ARG A 272 -8.67 7.23 -8.05
C ARG A 272 -10.01 7.86 -8.38
N ALA A 273 -10.90 7.90 -7.41
CA ALA A 273 -12.14 8.68 -7.44
C ALA A 273 -11.89 10.10 -6.92
N PHE A 274 -11.01 10.82 -7.62
CA PHE A 274 -10.74 12.23 -7.37
C PHE A 274 -10.86 12.98 -8.69
N VAL A 275 -11.92 13.73 -8.82
CA VAL A 275 -12.28 14.43 -10.05
C VAL A 275 -12.47 15.90 -9.76
N TYR A 276 -11.64 16.73 -10.38
CA TYR A 276 -11.84 18.16 -10.48
C TYR A 276 -11.88 18.50 -11.96
N SER A 277 -13.07 18.52 -12.57
CA SER A 277 -13.30 18.94 -13.94
C SER A 277 -13.87 20.35 -13.99
N GLU A 278 -13.61 21.05 -15.09
CA GLU A 278 -14.12 22.40 -15.32
C GLU A 278 -15.64 22.44 -15.54
N HIS A 279 -16.23 21.29 -15.89
CA HIS A 279 -17.64 21.20 -16.26
C HIS A 279 -18.62 21.28 -15.08
N ASP A 280 -18.17 21.06 -13.86
CA ASP A 280 -19.01 21.14 -12.66
C ASP A 280 -18.29 21.85 -11.50
N ALA A 281 -17.79 23.05 -11.79
CA ALA A 281 -16.97 23.84 -10.86
C ALA A 281 -17.71 24.27 -9.58
N ASN A 282 -19.05 24.14 -9.54
CA ASN A 282 -19.88 24.74 -8.50
C ASN A 282 -20.03 23.86 -7.24
N ASP A 283 -19.80 22.53 -7.34
CA ASP A 283 -19.92 21.61 -6.20
C ASP A 283 -18.85 20.50 -6.24
N ARG A 284 -17.64 20.87 -5.89
CA ARG A 284 -16.49 19.95 -5.86
C ARG A 284 -16.66 18.78 -4.89
N ALA A 285 -17.40 19.00 -3.80
CA ALA A 285 -17.65 17.95 -2.83
C ALA A 285 -18.56 16.83 -3.38
N LYS A 286 -19.44 17.18 -4.31
CA LYS A 286 -20.40 16.25 -4.92
C LYS A 286 -19.84 15.57 -6.17
N GLN A 287 -18.86 16.16 -6.84
CA GLN A 287 -18.42 15.78 -8.18
C GLN A 287 -17.98 14.31 -8.26
N ALA A 288 -17.02 13.89 -7.44
CA ALA A 288 -16.55 12.50 -7.45
C ALA A 288 -17.67 11.51 -7.09
N TYR A 289 -18.56 11.88 -6.17
CA TYR A 289 -19.72 11.05 -5.84
C TYR A 289 -20.64 10.88 -7.04
N ALA A 290 -21.03 11.98 -7.69
CA ALA A 290 -21.95 11.95 -8.83
C ALA A 290 -21.39 11.18 -10.03
N GLU A 291 -20.08 11.24 -10.26
CA GLU A 291 -19.42 10.53 -11.36
C GLU A 291 -19.24 9.04 -11.07
N PHE A 292 -18.88 8.65 -9.85
CA PHE A 292 -18.51 7.26 -9.55
C PHE A 292 -19.66 6.38 -9.06
N GLN A 293 -20.61 6.93 -8.31
CA GLN A 293 -21.72 6.15 -7.77
C GLN A 293 -22.52 5.37 -8.84
N PRO A 294 -22.80 5.91 -10.05
CA PRO A 294 -23.51 5.19 -11.10
C PRO A 294 -22.76 3.98 -11.68
N TYR A 295 -21.47 3.87 -11.41
CA TYR A 295 -20.59 2.80 -11.89
C TYR A 295 -20.43 1.64 -10.90
N ASP A 296 -21.13 1.67 -9.77
CA ASP A 296 -21.05 0.60 -8.78
C ASP A 296 -21.35 -0.79 -9.39
N GLY A 297 -20.39 -1.70 -9.27
CA GLY A 297 -20.46 -3.05 -9.79
C GLY A 297 -20.13 -3.20 -11.28
N LYS A 298 -19.65 -2.14 -11.98
CA LYS A 298 -19.28 -2.19 -13.39
C LYS A 298 -17.78 -2.39 -13.64
N PHE A 299 -16.96 -2.20 -12.61
CA PHE A 299 -15.52 -2.41 -12.68
C PHE A 299 -15.13 -3.89 -12.71
N ARG A 300 -14.00 -4.22 -13.32
CA ARG A 300 -13.42 -5.58 -13.26
C ARG A 300 -13.07 -5.97 -11.82
N GLU A 301 -12.99 -7.29 -11.56
CA GLU A 301 -12.70 -7.83 -10.22
C GLU A 301 -11.32 -7.42 -9.67
N ASN A 302 -10.36 -7.08 -10.54
CA ASN A 302 -9.03 -6.60 -10.18
C ASN A 302 -8.90 -5.07 -10.18
N VAL A 303 -10.01 -4.35 -10.20
CA VAL A 303 -10.05 -2.90 -9.98
C VAL A 303 -10.47 -2.63 -8.55
N ILE A 304 -9.77 -1.73 -7.88
CA ILE A 304 -10.17 -1.14 -6.61
C ILE A 304 -10.25 0.37 -6.78
N VAL A 305 -11.36 0.96 -6.38
CA VAL A 305 -11.53 2.42 -6.47
C VAL A 305 -10.90 3.06 -5.25
N GLN A 306 -9.90 3.91 -5.47
CA GLN A 306 -9.16 4.59 -4.42
C GLN A 306 -9.81 5.93 -4.11
N VAL A 307 -10.28 6.08 -2.88
CA VAL A 307 -11.11 7.20 -2.43
C VAL A 307 -10.43 7.92 -1.28
N LYS A 308 -10.29 9.24 -1.39
CA LYS A 308 -9.77 10.08 -0.30
C LYS A 308 -10.64 9.98 0.96
N ASN A 309 -10.09 10.29 2.10
CA ASN A 309 -10.80 10.26 3.37
C ASN A 309 -12.03 11.19 3.40
N GLY A 310 -11.97 12.33 2.73
CA GLY A 310 -13.07 13.28 2.58
C GLY A 310 -13.38 13.62 1.13
N ALA A 311 -14.46 14.35 0.89
CA ALA A 311 -14.98 14.59 -0.45
C ALA A 311 -14.21 15.66 -1.23
N ILE A 312 -13.43 16.52 -0.57
CA ILE A 312 -12.72 17.61 -1.23
C ILE A 312 -11.28 17.22 -1.51
N ASP A 313 -10.33 17.56 -0.66
CA ASP A 313 -8.92 17.33 -0.96
C ASP A 313 -8.09 17.21 0.33
N PHE A 314 -8.30 16.14 1.08
CA PHE A 314 -7.61 15.93 2.37
C PHE A 314 -7.77 17.09 3.36
N GLN A 315 -8.84 17.85 3.26
CA GLN A 315 -9.09 18.95 4.17
C GLN A 315 -9.27 18.43 5.60
N PRO A 316 -8.73 19.11 6.62
CA PRO A 316 -8.96 18.74 8.00
C PRO A 316 -10.44 18.82 8.36
N ARG A 317 -10.92 17.80 9.10
CA ARG A 317 -12.29 17.71 9.62
C ARG A 317 -13.40 17.61 8.57
N GLU A 318 -13.09 17.23 7.36
CA GLU A 318 -14.12 16.79 6.42
C GLU A 318 -14.86 15.57 6.96
N PRO A 319 -16.17 15.44 6.70
CA PRO A 319 -16.85 14.16 6.82
C PRO A 319 -16.19 13.12 5.91
N PHE A 320 -16.33 11.83 6.26
CA PHE A 320 -15.84 10.77 5.37
C PHE A 320 -16.49 10.87 3.97
N HIS A 321 -15.74 10.45 2.95
CA HIS A 321 -16.22 10.54 1.57
C HIS A 321 -17.48 9.68 1.37
N PRO A 322 -18.58 10.23 0.83
CA PRO A 322 -19.87 9.54 0.75
C PRO A 322 -19.86 8.28 -0.12
N LEU A 323 -18.88 8.10 -1.01
CA LEU A 323 -18.74 6.87 -1.80
C LEU A 323 -18.58 5.63 -0.92
N PHE A 324 -17.99 5.74 0.28
CA PHE A 324 -17.86 4.59 1.19
C PHE A 324 -19.23 4.04 1.63
N GLY A 325 -20.28 4.88 1.59
CA GLY A 325 -21.64 4.46 1.84
C GLY A 325 -22.46 4.13 0.59
N ALA A 326 -21.93 4.32 -0.63
CA ALA A 326 -22.71 4.34 -1.86
C ALA A 326 -22.31 3.31 -2.93
N MET A 327 -21.19 2.61 -2.76
CA MET A 327 -20.69 1.64 -3.74
C MET A 327 -20.51 0.23 -3.14
N PRO A 328 -21.60 -0.48 -2.82
CA PRO A 328 -21.52 -1.79 -2.14
C PRO A 328 -20.98 -2.94 -2.99
N LYS A 329 -20.94 -2.82 -4.31
CA LYS A 329 -20.52 -3.87 -5.24
C LYS A 329 -19.10 -3.71 -5.74
N THR A 330 -18.52 -2.54 -5.56
CA THR A 330 -17.17 -2.19 -6.02
C THR A 330 -16.21 -2.17 -4.84
N PRO A 331 -15.06 -2.84 -4.91
CA PRO A 331 -14.03 -2.70 -3.88
C PRO A 331 -13.57 -1.25 -3.76
N LEU A 332 -13.59 -0.72 -2.54
CA LEU A 332 -13.08 0.63 -2.24
C LEU A 332 -11.86 0.52 -1.33
N MET A 333 -10.85 1.36 -1.58
CA MET A 333 -9.75 1.55 -0.66
C MET A 333 -9.68 3.00 -0.19
N MET A 334 -9.26 3.17 1.06
CA MET A 334 -9.03 4.47 1.65
C MET A 334 -7.73 5.08 1.14
N GLU A 335 -7.74 6.38 0.79
CA GLU A 335 -6.53 7.17 0.58
C GLU A 335 -6.44 8.23 1.68
N PHE A 336 -5.48 8.07 2.59
CA PHE A 336 -5.10 9.08 3.56
C PHE A 336 -3.93 9.92 3.06
N GLN A 337 -3.78 11.13 3.56
CA GLN A 337 -2.60 11.95 3.34
C GLN A 337 -1.75 11.95 4.62
N ILE A 338 -0.54 11.38 4.54
CA ILE A 338 0.46 11.46 5.62
C ILE A 338 1.22 12.79 5.49
N THR A 339 1.35 13.29 4.27
CA THR A 339 1.83 14.64 3.98
C THR A 339 0.91 15.68 4.60
N GLN A 340 1.44 16.60 5.39
CA GLN A 340 0.68 17.59 6.15
C GLN A 340 0.39 18.84 5.31
N GLU A 341 -0.16 18.69 4.09
CA GLU A 341 -0.36 19.76 3.11
C GLU A 341 -1.17 20.92 3.67
N TYR A 342 -2.29 20.62 4.34
CA TYR A 342 -3.19 21.62 4.92
C TYR A 342 -2.98 21.81 6.43
N LEU A 343 -1.92 21.25 6.98
CA LEU A 343 -1.62 21.22 8.41
C LEU A 343 -0.22 21.78 8.71
N GLY A 344 0.26 22.71 7.87
CA GLY A 344 1.49 23.46 8.09
C GLY A 344 2.77 22.71 7.70
N PHE A 345 2.69 21.64 6.91
CA PHE A 345 3.85 20.87 6.46
C PHE A 345 4.75 20.42 7.62
N SER A 346 6.04 20.77 7.59
CA SER A 346 7.00 20.45 8.66
C SER A 346 6.98 21.43 9.82
N THR A 347 6.18 22.50 9.77
CA THR A 347 6.21 23.57 10.78
C THR A 347 5.29 23.30 11.98
N HIS A 348 4.35 22.38 11.86
CA HIS A 348 3.40 22.08 12.94
C HIS A 348 3.55 20.63 13.42
N LEU A 349 3.41 20.46 14.73
CA LEU A 349 3.34 19.14 15.35
C LEU A 349 1.91 18.61 15.26
N VAL A 350 1.67 17.66 14.37
CA VAL A 350 0.36 17.05 14.14
C VAL A 350 0.46 15.54 14.28
N PHE A 351 -0.48 14.93 15.01
CA PHE A 351 -0.61 13.47 15.12
C PHE A 351 -1.83 13.00 14.30
N LEU A 352 -1.59 12.68 13.03
CA LEU A 352 -2.60 12.30 12.05
C LEU A 352 -3.38 11.00 12.34
N PRO A 353 -2.79 9.97 12.99
CA PRO A 353 -3.52 8.72 13.25
C PRO A 353 -4.85 8.89 13.95
N LYS A 354 -5.02 9.95 14.76
CA LYS A 354 -6.29 10.24 15.41
C LYS A 354 -7.37 10.65 14.40
N LEU A 355 -7.01 11.48 13.42
CA LEU A 355 -7.90 11.86 12.32
C LEU A 355 -8.27 10.63 11.47
N TYR A 356 -7.30 9.76 11.19
CA TYR A 356 -7.56 8.53 10.43
C TYR A 356 -8.52 7.61 11.17
N GLN A 357 -8.34 7.45 12.48
CA GLN A 357 -9.21 6.64 13.32
C GLN A 357 -10.65 7.16 13.29
N GLU A 358 -10.87 8.48 13.44
CA GLU A 358 -12.19 9.10 13.38
C GLU A 358 -12.92 8.78 12.06
N VAL A 359 -12.21 8.85 10.92
CA VAL A 359 -12.78 8.50 9.61
C VAL A 359 -13.10 7.01 9.52
N LEU A 360 -12.19 6.14 9.97
CA LEU A 360 -12.38 4.69 9.93
C LEU A 360 -13.54 4.21 10.80
N GLU A 361 -13.76 4.85 11.94
CA GLU A 361 -14.84 4.54 12.87
C GLU A 361 -16.19 5.13 12.46
N SER A 362 -16.21 6.08 11.50
CA SER A 362 -17.44 6.71 11.02
C SER A 362 -18.39 5.69 10.41
N ASP A 363 -19.68 5.78 10.79
CA ASP A 363 -20.70 4.86 10.33
C ASP A 363 -21.31 5.32 9.00
N THR A 364 -21.26 4.47 8.01
CA THR A 364 -21.88 4.71 6.70
C THR A 364 -23.39 4.45 6.72
N TYR A 365 -23.89 3.76 7.73
CA TYR A 365 -25.28 3.28 7.85
C TYR A 365 -25.78 2.42 6.67
N GLN A 366 -24.92 2.01 5.76
CA GLN A 366 -25.28 1.30 4.53
C GLN A 366 -26.01 -0.04 4.79
N LYS A 367 -25.70 -0.69 5.90
CA LYS A 367 -26.38 -1.89 6.40
C LYS A 367 -26.90 -1.72 7.82
N GLY A 368 -27.35 -0.52 8.17
CA GLY A 368 -27.73 -0.15 9.52
C GLY A 368 -26.53 0.26 10.39
N LYS A 369 -26.77 0.48 11.67
CA LYS A 369 -25.77 0.94 12.64
C LYS A 369 -24.58 -0.04 12.74
N GLY A 370 -23.38 0.48 12.74
CA GLY A 370 -22.15 -0.29 12.83
C GLY A 370 -21.55 -0.69 11.48
N ALA A 371 -22.07 -0.16 10.36
CA ALA A 371 -21.51 -0.32 9.03
C ALA A 371 -20.40 0.71 8.78
N THR A 372 -19.30 0.60 9.52
CA THR A 372 -18.23 1.61 9.52
C THR A 372 -17.42 1.63 8.22
N VAL A 373 -16.74 2.76 7.96
CA VAL A 373 -15.78 2.89 6.85
C VAL A 373 -14.70 1.80 6.93
N ALA A 374 -14.20 1.49 8.13
CA ALA A 374 -13.25 0.39 8.34
C ALA A 374 -13.75 -0.94 7.78
N LYS A 375 -15.03 -1.27 8.00
CA LYS A 375 -15.66 -2.52 7.48
C LYS A 375 -15.89 -2.50 5.96
N VAL A 376 -16.00 -1.33 5.35
CA VAL A 376 -16.04 -1.22 3.88
C VAL A 376 -14.67 -1.57 3.30
N ILE A 377 -13.60 -0.95 3.82
CA ILE A 377 -12.26 -1.06 3.24
C ILE A 377 -11.54 -2.37 3.58
N ASP A 378 -11.89 -3.05 4.68
CA ASP A 378 -11.37 -4.38 5.01
C ASP A 378 -12.19 -5.51 4.35
N GLY A 379 -13.24 -5.15 3.61
CA GLY A 379 -14.11 -6.07 2.88
C GLY A 379 -15.10 -6.85 3.74
N SER A 380 -15.10 -6.71 5.06
CA SER A 380 -15.99 -7.49 5.94
C SER A 380 -17.47 -7.15 5.76
N LEU A 381 -17.78 -5.90 5.37
CA LEU A 381 -19.16 -5.45 5.13
C LEU A 381 -19.76 -6.05 3.86
N HIS A 382 -18.98 -6.15 2.78
CA HIS A 382 -19.46 -6.54 1.43
C HIS A 382 -18.81 -7.81 0.89
N LYS A 383 -17.91 -8.44 1.64
CA LYS A 383 -17.13 -9.63 1.25
C LYS A 383 -16.24 -9.39 0.02
N ASN A 384 -15.72 -8.17 -0.13
CA ASN A 384 -14.79 -7.84 -1.19
C ASN A 384 -13.49 -8.62 -1.01
N LYS A 385 -12.97 -9.18 -2.12
CA LYS A 385 -11.72 -9.96 -2.12
C LYS A 385 -10.49 -9.06 -2.09
N ILE A 386 -10.56 -7.89 -2.74
CA ILE A 386 -9.49 -6.89 -2.76
C ILE A 386 -9.84 -5.81 -1.75
N THR A 387 -8.91 -5.52 -0.87
CA THR A 387 -9.08 -4.58 0.24
C THR A 387 -7.82 -3.75 0.39
N GLY A 388 -7.91 -2.50 0.83
CA GLY A 388 -6.70 -1.71 0.91
C GLY A 388 -6.80 -0.35 1.60
N ILE A 389 -5.63 0.13 1.99
CA ILE A 389 -5.38 1.49 2.47
C ILE A 389 -4.12 2.02 1.81
N ALA A 390 -4.21 3.22 1.25
CA ALA A 390 -3.11 3.97 0.68
C ALA A 390 -2.81 5.20 1.54
N GLY A 391 -1.54 5.55 1.70
CA GLY A 391 -1.09 6.77 2.35
C GLY A 391 -0.24 7.60 1.41
N VAL A 392 -0.63 8.84 1.15
CA VAL A 392 0.22 9.80 0.44
C VAL A 392 1.38 10.16 1.36
N ALA A 393 2.57 9.72 0.99
CA ALA A 393 3.75 9.83 1.82
C ALA A 393 4.61 11.02 1.43
N ASN A 394 5.03 11.78 2.44
CA ASN A 394 6.12 12.70 2.30
C ASN A 394 7.36 12.15 3.01
N ILE A 395 8.01 11.22 2.34
CA ILE A 395 9.26 10.60 2.76
C ILE A 395 10.29 10.96 1.70
N GLY A 396 11.35 11.62 2.11
CA GLY A 396 12.34 12.16 1.19
C GLY A 396 13.78 12.00 1.68
N SER A 397 14.67 12.77 1.08
CA SER A 397 16.11 12.68 1.28
C SER A 397 16.63 13.29 2.58
N ASP A 398 15.81 13.98 3.38
CA ASP A 398 16.20 14.52 4.69
C ASP A 398 16.66 13.41 5.65
N LEU A 399 17.56 13.73 6.55
CA LEU A 399 18.09 12.78 7.54
C LEU A 399 16.99 12.15 8.39
N ASN A 400 15.98 12.91 8.77
CA ASN A 400 14.85 12.44 9.56
C ASN A 400 13.72 11.78 8.73
N TRP A 401 13.86 11.68 7.39
CA TRP A 401 12.92 11.08 6.43
C TRP A 401 11.64 11.86 6.15
N THR A 402 11.14 12.62 7.09
CA THR A 402 9.77 13.15 7.10
C THR A 402 9.71 14.67 7.29
N GLY A 403 10.84 15.37 7.12
CA GLY A 403 10.98 16.83 7.29
C GLY A 403 10.86 17.30 8.74
N HIS A 404 10.29 16.47 9.63
CA HIS A 404 10.14 16.75 11.05
C HIS A 404 10.34 15.45 11.86
N PRO A 405 11.18 15.43 12.94
CA PRO A 405 11.48 14.19 13.67
C PRO A 405 10.26 13.45 14.21
N PHE A 406 9.26 14.19 14.68
CA PHE A 406 8.03 13.58 15.24
C PHE A 406 7.04 13.11 14.16
N ALA A 407 7.17 13.56 12.91
CA ALA A 407 6.28 13.13 11.83
C ALA A 407 6.46 11.65 11.45
N GLN A 408 7.57 11.02 11.87
CA GLN A 408 7.72 9.56 11.79
C GLN A 408 6.62 8.81 12.55
N ALA A 409 6.05 9.40 13.62
CA ALA A 409 4.90 8.85 14.33
C ALA A 409 3.65 8.75 13.43
N ASN A 410 3.47 9.68 12.49
CA ASN A 410 2.37 9.63 11.52
C ASN A 410 2.56 8.48 10.52
N TRP A 411 3.77 8.28 10.03
CA TRP A 411 4.12 7.14 9.18
C TRP A 411 3.88 5.81 9.90
N TYR A 412 4.38 5.69 11.15
CA TYR A 412 4.16 4.51 11.98
C TYR A 412 2.67 4.23 12.22
N GLY A 413 1.92 5.26 12.65
CA GLY A 413 0.50 5.12 12.95
C GLY A 413 -0.34 4.76 11.72
N PHE A 414 -0.01 5.34 10.55
CA PHE A 414 -0.60 4.93 9.27
C PHE A 414 -0.39 3.44 9.01
N GLY A 415 0.84 2.94 9.12
CA GLY A 415 1.15 1.52 8.89
C GLY A 415 0.38 0.59 9.84
N ARG A 416 0.22 1.00 11.11
CA ARG A 416 -0.56 0.21 12.09
C ARG A 416 -2.04 0.17 11.78
N LEU A 417 -2.64 1.30 11.39
CA LEU A 417 -4.04 1.36 10.96
C LEU A 417 -4.26 0.67 9.60
N ALA A 418 -3.27 0.70 8.70
CA ALA A 418 -3.33 -0.07 7.47
C ALA A 418 -3.30 -1.58 7.71
N TRP A 419 -2.53 -2.03 8.72
CA TRP A 419 -2.54 -3.43 9.17
C TRP A 419 -3.88 -3.83 9.78
N ASN A 420 -4.38 -3.00 10.69
CA ASN A 420 -5.64 -3.22 11.40
C ASN A 420 -6.40 -1.90 11.57
N PRO A 421 -7.44 -1.64 10.76
CA PRO A 421 -8.23 -0.41 10.82
C PRO A 421 -8.96 -0.16 12.15
N TYR A 422 -8.90 -1.10 13.06
CA TYR A 422 -9.55 -1.04 14.38
C TYR A 422 -8.55 -0.82 15.53
N SER A 423 -7.26 -0.58 15.26
CA SER A 423 -6.21 -0.41 16.29
C SER A 423 -6.24 0.97 16.94
#